data_fa0e4e5cb2ec36acd29518c486b567fd
#
_entry.id   fa0e4e5cb2ec36acd29518c486b567fd
#
_cell.length_a   1.000
_cell.length_b   1.000
_cell.length_c   1.000
_cell.angle_alpha   90.00
_cell.angle_beta   90.00
_cell.angle_gamma   90.00
#
_symmetry.space_group_name_H-M   'P 1'
#
loop_
_entity.id
_entity.type
_entity.pdbx_description
1 polymer ?
#
loop_
_entity_poly.entity_id
_entity_poly.type
_entity_poly.pdbx_seq_one_letter_code
_entity_poly.pdbx_strand_id
1 'polypeptide(L)'
;MSFDVFGLHPALRKAVDEMGFERSTPVQTAAIPPALQGLDVLGSAQTGSGKTVAYALPVLQRLLAAPRPSKPGPRALVLAAVRELAAQVEATMNDLCRHTNLKAALVIGGEAMGPQATALQHSHDVVIATPGRLLDHLGRTKGWSLDGVLTCVLDEADRMLDMGFLPDVAEILARLPRQRQTLMFSATVPSEIESITRRYMREPLRVMIDPPRKPAEGVVQKVYPVSTRQKYDLLLAVLKSVDAVATVINLPAGELLRCLCWSADAKAFYAVENDGTVHKVSWPEAVEQKRLETGGTWSWAALSKEGLVVLVQSLQEAWLLDAG
;
A
#
# COMPACT_ATOMS: atom_id res chain seq x y z
N MET A 1 14.43 -21.48 4.84
CA MET A 1 14.72 -21.87 6.24
C MET A 1 13.39 -22.17 6.92
N SER A 2 13.31 -23.17 7.82
CA SER A 2 12.06 -23.39 8.60
C SER A 2 11.82 -22.24 9.57
N PHE A 3 10.54 -21.95 9.91
CA PHE A 3 10.20 -20.95 10.94
C PHE A 3 10.56 -21.38 12.38
N ASP A 4 10.88 -22.67 12.59
CA ASP A 4 11.28 -23.19 13.91
C ASP A 4 12.55 -22.52 14.46
N VAL A 5 13.44 -22.09 13.56
CA VAL A 5 14.70 -21.45 13.95
C VAL A 5 14.53 -20.07 14.60
N PHE A 6 13.35 -19.45 14.48
CA PHE A 6 13.09 -18.14 15.05
C PHE A 6 12.68 -18.16 16.53
N GLY A 7 12.40 -19.33 17.10
CA GLY A 7 11.99 -19.45 18.51
C GLY A 7 10.69 -18.72 18.81
N LEU A 8 9.72 -18.77 17.90
CA LEU A 8 8.43 -18.08 18.03
C LEU A 8 7.60 -18.68 19.17
N HIS A 9 6.77 -17.85 19.77
CA HIS A 9 5.76 -18.29 20.72
C HIS A 9 4.89 -19.40 20.09
N PRO A 10 4.52 -20.48 20.81
CA PRO A 10 3.80 -21.62 20.25
C PRO A 10 2.52 -21.22 19.50
N ALA A 11 1.78 -20.21 19.99
CA ALA A 11 0.58 -19.71 19.35
C ALA A 11 0.87 -19.08 17.97
N LEU A 12 1.97 -18.32 17.84
CA LEU A 12 2.37 -17.73 16.55
C LEU A 12 2.89 -18.80 15.58
N ARG A 13 3.66 -19.76 16.11
CA ARG A 13 4.16 -20.86 15.30
C ARG A 13 3.03 -21.68 14.72
N LYS A 14 2.00 -21.99 15.53
CA LYS A 14 0.81 -22.68 15.10
C LYS A 14 0.05 -21.90 14.00
N ALA A 15 -0.10 -20.58 14.16
CA ALA A 15 -0.74 -19.74 13.16
C ALA A 15 0.03 -19.74 11.81
N VAL A 16 1.36 -19.66 11.86
CA VAL A 16 2.25 -19.76 10.68
C VAL A 16 2.04 -21.08 9.93
N ASP A 17 1.91 -22.20 10.66
CA ASP A 17 1.65 -23.52 10.09
C ASP A 17 0.26 -23.58 9.41
N GLU A 18 -0.77 -23.06 10.07
CA GLU A 18 -2.14 -23.02 9.53
C GLU A 18 -2.26 -22.12 8.29
N MET A 19 -1.41 -21.09 8.18
CA MET A 19 -1.30 -20.25 6.97
C MET A 19 -0.53 -20.95 5.83
N GLY A 20 0.02 -22.15 6.05
CA GLY A 20 0.75 -22.93 5.04
C GLY A 20 2.16 -22.39 4.75
N PHE A 21 2.76 -21.62 5.66
CA PHE A 21 4.12 -21.12 5.49
C PHE A 21 5.18 -22.15 5.95
N GLU A 22 5.64 -22.98 5.02
CA GLU A 22 6.63 -24.00 5.30
C GLU A 22 8.06 -23.44 5.47
N ARG A 23 8.41 -22.44 4.66
CA ARG A 23 9.76 -21.86 4.58
C ARG A 23 9.71 -20.34 4.58
N SER A 24 10.63 -19.73 5.35
CA SER A 24 10.81 -18.28 5.33
C SER A 24 11.40 -17.81 4.01
N THR A 25 10.90 -16.66 3.52
CA THR A 25 11.46 -15.95 2.36
C THR A 25 12.81 -15.30 2.71
N PRO A 26 13.61 -14.85 1.72
CA PRO A 26 14.88 -14.18 1.99
C PRO A 26 14.74 -12.97 2.93
N VAL A 27 13.72 -12.11 2.74
CA VAL A 27 13.50 -10.95 3.61
C VAL A 27 13.10 -11.36 5.02
N GLN A 28 12.30 -12.41 5.18
CA GLN A 28 11.92 -12.95 6.49
C GLN A 28 13.13 -13.53 7.21
N THR A 29 13.94 -14.31 6.51
CA THR A 29 15.16 -14.92 7.08
C THR A 29 16.13 -13.87 7.60
N ALA A 30 16.26 -12.73 6.89
CA ALA A 30 17.20 -11.67 7.24
C ALA A 30 16.64 -10.66 8.27
N ALA A 31 15.32 -10.36 8.22
CA ALA A 31 14.74 -9.32 9.05
C ALA A 31 14.16 -9.80 10.38
N ILE A 32 13.62 -11.03 10.43
CA ILE A 32 12.99 -11.56 11.67
C ILE A 32 13.99 -11.62 12.83
N PRO A 33 15.21 -12.21 12.72
CA PRO A 33 16.12 -12.34 13.85
C PRO A 33 16.50 -11.00 14.50
N PRO A 34 16.97 -9.96 13.77
CA PRO A 34 17.30 -8.68 14.40
C PRO A 34 16.07 -7.97 14.96
N ALA A 35 14.89 -8.09 14.31
CA ALA A 35 13.67 -7.51 14.83
C ALA A 35 13.22 -8.18 16.15
N LEU A 36 13.39 -9.50 16.30
CA LEU A 36 13.15 -10.22 17.56
C LEU A 36 14.10 -9.78 18.68
N GLN A 37 15.33 -9.37 18.34
CA GLN A 37 16.29 -8.81 19.29
C GLN A 37 15.95 -7.37 19.72
N GLY A 38 14.93 -6.76 19.13
CA GLY A 38 14.51 -5.39 19.43
C GLY A 38 15.29 -4.31 18.68
N LEU A 39 16.11 -4.68 17.70
CA LEU A 39 16.83 -3.73 16.85
C LEU A 39 15.88 -3.06 15.86
N ASP A 40 16.18 -1.82 15.50
CA ASP A 40 15.52 -1.17 14.37
C ASP A 40 15.99 -1.85 13.07
N VAL A 41 15.07 -2.03 12.11
CA VAL A 41 15.36 -2.69 10.84
C VAL A 41 14.86 -1.84 9.68
N LEU A 42 15.74 -1.56 8.72
CA LEU A 42 15.40 -1.03 7.40
C LEU A 42 15.46 -2.17 6.38
N GLY A 43 14.31 -2.69 6.00
CA GLY A 43 14.18 -3.78 5.04
C GLY A 43 13.86 -3.25 3.63
N SER A 44 14.72 -3.53 2.66
CA SER A 44 14.44 -3.26 1.25
C SER A 44 14.21 -4.57 0.50
N ALA A 45 12.98 -4.75 0.01
CA ALA A 45 12.56 -5.92 -0.76
C ALA A 45 11.33 -5.59 -1.59
N GLN A 46 11.14 -6.28 -2.71
CA GLN A 46 10.00 -6.11 -3.61
C GLN A 46 8.65 -6.40 -2.92
N THR A 47 7.56 -5.85 -3.46
CA THR A 47 6.19 -6.20 -3.08
C THR A 47 5.96 -7.70 -3.34
N GLY A 48 5.23 -8.38 -2.47
CA GLY A 48 5.02 -9.83 -2.55
C GLY A 48 6.16 -10.70 -2.02
N SER A 49 7.28 -10.13 -1.55
CA SER A 49 8.41 -10.88 -0.96
C SER A 49 8.15 -11.45 0.44
N GLY A 50 7.00 -11.14 1.06
CA GLY A 50 6.65 -11.58 2.41
C GLY A 50 7.06 -10.60 3.52
N LYS A 51 7.22 -9.30 3.23
CA LYS A 51 7.55 -8.24 4.20
C LYS A 51 6.57 -8.19 5.38
N THR A 52 5.27 -8.34 5.10
CA THR A 52 4.24 -8.28 6.15
C THR A 52 4.52 -9.28 7.28
N VAL A 53 4.77 -10.53 6.95
CA VAL A 53 5.11 -11.56 7.95
C VAL A 53 6.46 -11.29 8.61
N ALA A 54 7.42 -10.71 7.86
CA ALA A 54 8.74 -10.40 8.37
C ALA A 54 8.71 -9.40 9.54
N TYR A 55 7.78 -8.42 9.54
CA TYR A 55 7.62 -7.52 10.68
C TYR A 55 6.51 -7.96 11.64
N ALA A 56 5.45 -8.61 11.16
CA ALA A 56 4.32 -8.99 12.00
C ALA A 56 4.73 -9.97 13.10
N LEU A 57 5.50 -11.00 12.76
CA LEU A 57 5.95 -12.00 13.74
C LEU A 57 6.76 -11.40 14.89
N PRO A 58 7.83 -10.60 14.66
CA PRO A 58 8.55 -9.94 15.75
C PRO A 58 7.69 -9.00 16.58
N VAL A 59 6.81 -8.21 15.93
CA VAL A 59 5.87 -7.31 16.62
C VAL A 59 4.97 -8.11 17.56
N LEU A 60 4.28 -9.14 17.07
CA LEU A 60 3.37 -9.93 17.88
C LEU A 60 4.10 -10.72 18.98
N GLN A 61 5.26 -11.25 18.70
CA GLN A 61 6.12 -11.91 19.68
C GLN A 61 6.44 -10.98 20.86
N ARG A 62 6.86 -9.75 20.56
CA ARG A 62 7.14 -8.72 21.55
C ARG A 62 5.90 -8.36 22.37
N LEU A 63 4.74 -8.24 21.73
CA LEU A 63 3.48 -7.92 22.42
C LEU A 63 3.01 -9.04 23.35
N LEU A 64 3.28 -10.31 23.02
CA LEU A 64 2.98 -11.44 23.90
C LEU A 64 3.84 -11.44 25.17
N ALA A 65 5.09 -10.99 25.07
CA ALA A 65 6.02 -10.88 26.20
C ALA A 65 5.82 -9.61 27.06
N ALA A 66 5.24 -8.54 26.47
CA ALA A 66 5.10 -7.26 27.14
C ALA A 66 3.77 -7.16 27.92
N PRO A 67 3.77 -6.54 29.13
CA PRO A 67 2.53 -6.29 29.87
C PRO A 67 1.62 -5.29 29.09
N ARG A 68 0.30 -5.41 29.30
CA ARG A 68 -0.65 -4.44 28.78
C ARG A 68 -0.59 -3.15 29.61
N PRO A 69 -0.54 -1.96 28.97
CA PRO A 69 -0.59 -0.71 29.70
C PRO A 69 -1.99 -0.50 30.31
N SER A 70 -2.05 0.25 31.41
CA SER A 70 -3.30 0.60 32.07
C SER A 70 -4.14 1.65 31.31
N LYS A 71 -3.50 2.42 30.42
CA LYS A 71 -4.16 3.45 29.62
C LYS A 71 -4.59 2.89 28.25
N PRO A 72 -5.74 3.34 27.71
CA PRO A 72 -6.15 3.00 26.34
C PRO A 72 -5.11 3.47 25.31
N GLY A 73 -4.81 2.61 24.36
CA GLY A 73 -3.89 2.90 23.26
C GLY A 73 -3.20 1.65 22.76
N PRO A 74 -2.67 1.67 21.52
CA PRO A 74 -1.98 0.54 20.94
C PRO A 74 -0.58 0.37 21.54
N ARG A 75 -0.08 -0.85 21.51
CA ARG A 75 1.30 -1.21 21.82
C ARG A 75 2.15 -1.33 20.56
N ALA A 76 1.51 -1.50 19.42
CA ALA A 76 2.16 -1.46 18.11
C ALA A 76 1.33 -0.62 17.14
N LEU A 77 2.02 0.11 16.27
CA LEU A 77 1.47 0.90 15.18
C LEU A 77 2.06 0.43 13.87
N VAL A 78 1.21 0.16 12.88
CA VAL A 78 1.63 -0.08 11.50
C VAL A 78 1.03 1.01 10.61
N LEU A 79 1.88 1.75 9.91
CA LEU A 79 1.48 2.71 8.89
C LEU A 79 1.58 2.07 7.51
N ALA A 80 0.51 2.17 6.74
CA ALA A 80 0.43 1.71 5.36
C ALA A 80 -0.01 2.86 4.44
N ALA A 81 0.54 2.89 3.22
CA ALA A 81 0.34 4.01 2.29
C ALA A 81 -1.12 4.16 1.83
N VAL A 82 -1.82 3.04 1.62
CA VAL A 82 -3.21 3.02 1.09
C VAL A 82 -4.10 2.09 1.91
N ARG A 83 -5.42 2.29 1.78
CA ARG A 83 -6.45 1.55 2.52
C ARG A 83 -6.40 0.05 2.25
N GLU A 84 -6.22 -0.32 0.99
CA GLU A 84 -6.17 -1.70 0.53
C GLU A 84 -5.01 -2.46 1.16
N LEU A 85 -3.84 -1.83 1.25
CA LEU A 85 -2.67 -2.41 1.94
C LEU A 85 -2.89 -2.51 3.45
N ALA A 86 -3.46 -1.47 4.07
CA ALA A 86 -3.79 -1.51 5.49
C ALA A 86 -4.75 -2.67 5.82
N ALA A 87 -5.77 -2.90 4.98
CA ALA A 87 -6.69 -4.03 5.14
C ALA A 87 -6.01 -5.40 4.94
N GLN A 88 -5.08 -5.52 3.99
CA GLN A 88 -4.29 -6.74 3.80
C GLN A 88 -3.38 -7.04 5.00
N VAL A 89 -2.76 -5.99 5.56
CA VAL A 89 -1.95 -6.10 6.78
C VAL A 89 -2.81 -6.53 7.95
N GLU A 90 -4.00 -5.93 8.13
CA GLU A 90 -4.94 -6.30 9.20
C GLU A 90 -5.36 -7.77 9.08
N ALA A 91 -5.74 -8.24 7.90
CA ALA A 91 -6.09 -9.64 7.66
C ALA A 91 -4.93 -10.58 8.07
N THR A 92 -3.70 -10.28 7.63
CA THR A 92 -2.52 -11.06 8.01
C THR A 92 -2.26 -11.03 9.52
N MET A 93 -2.40 -9.86 10.17
CA MET A 93 -2.25 -9.73 11.63
C MET A 93 -3.31 -10.55 12.37
N ASN A 94 -4.56 -10.53 11.93
CA ASN A 94 -5.65 -11.29 12.53
C ASN A 94 -5.43 -12.80 12.39
N ASP A 95 -4.95 -13.27 11.25
CA ASP A 95 -4.59 -14.68 11.04
C ASP A 95 -3.45 -15.10 11.99
N LEU A 96 -2.41 -14.30 12.11
CA LEU A 96 -1.31 -14.58 13.03
C LEU A 96 -1.72 -14.48 14.51
N CYS A 97 -2.73 -13.67 14.84
CA CYS A 97 -3.26 -13.52 16.19
C CYS A 97 -4.26 -14.62 16.60
N ARG A 98 -4.69 -15.49 15.70
CA ARG A 98 -5.80 -16.45 15.88
C ARG A 98 -5.72 -17.27 17.17
N HIS A 99 -4.52 -17.65 17.60
CA HIS A 99 -4.28 -18.44 18.82
C HIS A 99 -3.79 -17.60 19.99
N THR A 100 -3.96 -16.28 19.93
CA THR A 100 -3.53 -15.33 20.97
C THR A 100 -4.70 -14.50 21.48
N ASN A 101 -4.49 -13.71 22.54
CA ASN A 101 -5.44 -12.70 22.98
C ASN A 101 -5.15 -11.31 22.43
N LEU A 102 -4.27 -11.21 21.42
CA LEU A 102 -3.95 -9.95 20.76
C LEU A 102 -5.05 -9.55 19.78
N LYS A 103 -5.30 -8.24 19.68
CA LYS A 103 -6.33 -7.67 18.80
C LYS A 103 -5.76 -6.56 17.94
N ALA A 104 -6.09 -6.58 16.68
CA ALA A 104 -5.77 -5.52 15.72
C ALA A 104 -7.01 -4.63 15.45
N ALA A 105 -6.77 -3.35 15.17
CA ALA A 105 -7.79 -2.40 14.71
C ALA A 105 -7.31 -1.70 13.45
N LEU A 106 -8.23 -1.53 12.49
CA LEU A 106 -8.00 -0.83 11.22
C LEU A 106 -8.50 0.62 11.30
N VAL A 107 -7.66 1.57 10.87
CA VAL A 107 -7.91 3.01 10.91
C VAL A 107 -7.60 3.63 9.55
N ILE A 108 -8.62 3.72 8.70
CA ILE A 108 -8.46 4.13 7.30
C ILE A 108 -9.45 5.22 6.90
N GLY A 109 -9.05 6.05 5.94
CA GLY A 109 -9.90 7.07 5.35
C GLY A 109 -11.09 6.48 4.58
N GLY A 110 -12.13 7.29 4.32
CA GLY A 110 -13.31 6.91 3.53
C GLY A 110 -14.36 6.11 4.29
N GLU A 111 -14.10 5.76 5.55
CA GLU A 111 -15.06 5.14 6.46
C GLU A 111 -15.51 6.11 7.54
N ALA A 112 -16.61 5.81 8.23
CA ALA A 112 -17.13 6.64 9.31
C ALA A 112 -16.14 6.70 10.49
N MET A 113 -15.92 7.91 11.04
CA MET A 113 -15.02 8.15 12.18
C MET A 113 -15.52 7.48 13.48
N GLY A 114 -16.84 7.49 13.73
CA GLY A 114 -17.44 7.01 14.98
C GLY A 114 -17.09 5.56 15.32
N PRO A 115 -17.34 4.59 14.44
CA PRO A 115 -16.98 3.18 14.70
C PRO A 115 -15.48 3.00 14.94
N GLN A 116 -14.61 3.69 14.19
CA GLN A 116 -13.16 3.63 14.39
C GLN A 116 -12.76 4.25 15.75
N ALA A 117 -13.35 5.39 16.13
CA ALA A 117 -13.10 5.99 17.45
C ALA A 117 -13.53 5.05 18.59
N THR A 118 -14.67 4.39 18.45
CA THR A 118 -15.13 3.38 19.41
C THR A 118 -14.15 2.20 19.48
N ALA A 119 -13.70 1.68 18.35
CA ALA A 119 -12.71 0.61 18.31
C ALA A 119 -11.40 1.03 19.02
N LEU A 120 -10.91 2.24 18.77
CA LEU A 120 -9.70 2.77 19.39
C LEU A 120 -9.81 2.96 20.91
N GLN A 121 -11.01 3.22 21.43
CA GLN A 121 -11.25 3.32 22.88
C GLN A 121 -11.27 1.95 23.56
N HIS A 122 -11.45 0.87 22.80
CA HIS A 122 -11.31 -0.49 23.30
C HIS A 122 -9.84 -0.92 23.21
N SER A 123 -9.44 -1.85 24.07
CA SER A 123 -8.05 -2.32 24.13
C SER A 123 -7.67 -3.13 22.88
N HIS A 124 -7.15 -2.45 21.85
CA HIS A 124 -6.48 -3.08 20.73
C HIS A 124 -4.97 -2.98 20.92
N ASP A 125 -4.28 -4.08 20.62
CA ASP A 125 -2.83 -4.18 20.82
C ASP A 125 -2.06 -3.60 19.63
N VAL A 126 -2.62 -3.77 18.42
CA VAL A 126 -2.05 -3.29 17.16
C VAL A 126 -3.05 -2.35 16.51
N VAL A 127 -2.59 -1.20 16.06
CA VAL A 127 -3.35 -0.31 15.16
C VAL A 127 -2.65 -0.29 13.81
N ILE A 128 -3.41 -0.61 12.76
CA ILE A 128 -2.99 -0.50 11.36
C ILE A 128 -3.70 0.72 10.78
N ALA A 129 -2.96 1.67 10.22
CA ALA A 129 -3.53 2.94 9.82
C ALA A 129 -2.96 3.51 8.52
N THR A 130 -3.79 4.31 7.82
CA THR A 130 -3.28 5.28 6.85
C THR A 130 -2.93 6.60 7.57
N PRO A 131 -1.81 7.29 7.19
CA PRO A 131 -1.29 8.43 7.95
C PRO A 131 -2.31 9.52 8.27
N GLY A 132 -2.98 10.08 7.25
CA GLY A 132 -3.93 11.18 7.44
C GLY A 132 -5.10 10.83 8.38
N ARG A 133 -5.68 9.60 8.26
CA ARG A 133 -6.78 9.17 9.15
C ARG A 133 -6.31 8.97 10.59
N LEU A 134 -5.09 8.51 10.79
CA LEU A 134 -4.52 8.41 12.14
C LEU A 134 -4.37 9.80 12.78
N LEU A 135 -3.90 10.79 12.03
CA LEU A 135 -3.81 12.18 12.51
C LEU A 135 -5.18 12.75 12.87
N ASP A 136 -6.21 12.48 12.08
CA ASP A 136 -7.58 12.86 12.42
C ASP A 136 -8.02 12.32 13.80
N HIS A 137 -7.73 11.03 14.07
CA HIS A 137 -8.05 10.42 15.36
C HIS A 137 -7.21 10.98 16.51
N LEU A 138 -5.93 11.24 16.30
CA LEU A 138 -5.05 11.87 17.29
C LEU A 138 -5.54 13.27 17.70
N GLY A 139 -6.19 13.99 16.77
CA GLY A 139 -6.76 15.30 17.05
C GLY A 139 -8.18 15.27 17.66
N ARG A 140 -8.96 14.21 17.44
CA ARG A 140 -10.40 14.21 17.72
C ARG A 140 -10.87 13.14 18.71
N THR A 141 -10.18 12.01 18.84
CA THR A 141 -10.60 10.91 19.74
C THR A 141 -10.06 11.14 21.14
N LYS A 142 -10.95 11.57 22.03
CA LYS A 142 -10.60 11.90 23.43
C LYS A 142 -10.15 10.64 24.20
N GLY A 143 -9.10 10.80 25.02
CA GLY A 143 -8.63 9.75 25.93
C GLY A 143 -7.83 8.64 25.25
N TRP A 144 -7.52 8.77 23.97
CA TRP A 144 -6.68 7.84 23.19
C TRP A 144 -5.36 8.49 22.83
N SER A 145 -4.26 7.76 22.96
CA SER A 145 -2.92 8.25 22.64
C SER A 145 -2.02 7.13 22.11
N LEU A 146 -0.88 7.51 21.56
CA LEU A 146 0.18 6.60 21.11
C LEU A 146 1.28 6.36 22.17
N ASP A 147 1.10 6.82 23.41
CA ASP A 147 2.13 6.77 24.47
C ASP A 147 2.56 5.35 24.82
N GLY A 148 1.71 4.36 24.55
CA GLY A 148 1.98 2.94 24.82
C GLY A 148 2.70 2.21 23.70
N VAL A 149 3.02 2.87 22.58
CA VAL A 149 3.60 2.20 21.41
C VAL A 149 5.05 1.76 21.68
N LEU A 150 5.26 0.46 21.64
CA LEU A 150 6.56 -0.20 21.81
C LEU A 150 7.25 -0.44 20.45
N THR A 151 6.46 -0.62 19.39
CA THR A 151 6.97 -0.87 18.04
C THR A 151 6.15 -0.10 17.01
N CYS A 152 6.84 0.61 16.12
CA CYS A 152 6.25 1.29 14.96
C CYS A 152 6.76 0.63 13.67
N VAL A 153 5.86 0.33 12.74
CA VAL A 153 6.19 -0.20 11.41
C VAL A 153 5.77 0.82 10.37
N LEU A 154 6.65 1.09 9.41
CA LEU A 154 6.35 1.82 8.17
C LEU A 154 6.39 0.80 7.02
N ASP A 155 5.24 0.47 6.46
CA ASP A 155 5.16 -0.47 5.34
C ASP A 155 4.95 0.28 4.02
N GLU A 156 5.74 -0.07 3.00
CA GLU A 156 5.82 0.63 1.71
C GLU A 156 6.12 2.14 1.87
N ALA A 157 7.22 2.45 2.57
CA ALA A 157 7.61 3.83 2.87
C ALA A 157 7.84 4.68 1.61
N ASP A 158 8.40 4.12 0.54
CA ASP A 158 8.55 4.78 -0.76
C ASP A 158 7.19 5.15 -1.38
N ARG A 159 6.19 4.31 -1.25
CA ARG A 159 4.84 4.63 -1.71
C ARG A 159 4.19 5.75 -0.90
N MET A 160 4.49 5.83 0.41
CA MET A 160 4.07 6.99 1.23
C MET A 160 4.73 8.29 0.76
N LEU A 161 5.99 8.22 0.30
CA LEU A 161 6.69 9.35 -0.32
C LEU A 161 6.00 9.78 -1.61
N ASP A 162 5.76 8.84 -2.53
CA ASP A 162 5.14 9.10 -3.84
C ASP A 162 3.75 9.75 -3.69
N MET A 163 3.02 9.39 -2.64
CA MET A 163 1.70 9.94 -2.32
C MET A 163 1.75 11.24 -1.50
N GLY A 164 2.94 11.74 -1.17
CA GLY A 164 3.11 12.98 -0.42
C GLY A 164 2.82 12.89 1.08
N PHE A 165 2.74 11.69 1.66
CA PHE A 165 2.42 11.48 3.08
C PHE A 165 3.62 11.62 4.03
N LEU A 166 4.83 11.89 3.55
CA LEU A 166 5.99 12.01 4.46
C LEU A 166 5.83 13.07 5.56
N PRO A 167 5.21 14.25 5.33
CA PRO A 167 4.94 15.21 6.41
C PRO A 167 4.05 14.60 7.52
N ASP A 168 2.99 13.90 7.13
CA ASP A 168 2.06 13.23 8.07
C ASP A 168 2.78 12.12 8.85
N VAL A 169 3.57 11.31 8.16
CA VAL A 169 4.40 10.26 8.78
C VAL A 169 5.38 10.87 9.78
N ALA A 170 6.07 11.94 9.41
CA ALA A 170 7.00 12.62 10.30
C ALA A 170 6.30 13.20 11.55
N GLU A 171 5.09 13.77 11.39
CA GLU A 171 4.28 14.25 12.51
C GLU A 171 3.86 13.11 13.44
N ILE A 172 3.41 11.97 12.90
CA ILE A 172 3.07 10.78 13.69
C ILE A 172 4.30 10.29 14.45
N LEU A 173 5.44 10.10 13.76
CA LEU A 173 6.67 9.61 14.38
C LEU A 173 7.18 10.50 15.50
N ALA A 174 6.96 11.84 15.39
CA ALA A 174 7.32 12.80 16.42
C ALA A 174 6.44 12.68 17.68
N ARG A 175 5.21 12.17 17.55
CA ARG A 175 4.27 11.95 18.67
C ARG A 175 4.45 10.59 19.36
N LEU A 176 5.23 9.68 18.77
CA LEU A 176 5.52 8.37 19.36
C LEU A 176 6.55 8.46 20.49
N PRO A 177 6.56 7.49 21.44
CA PRO A 177 7.61 7.40 22.45
C PRO A 177 9.00 7.34 21.81
N ARG A 178 9.97 8.00 22.44
CA ARG A 178 11.38 7.96 21.98
C ARG A 178 11.98 6.54 22.14
N GLN A 179 11.60 5.86 23.21
CA GLN A 179 12.01 4.46 23.45
C GLN A 179 11.02 3.52 22.77
N ARG A 180 11.22 3.28 21.49
CA ARG A 180 10.49 2.30 20.71
C ARG A 180 11.42 1.58 19.76
N GLN A 181 10.96 0.48 19.22
CA GLN A 181 11.55 -0.14 18.04
C GLN A 181 10.86 0.44 16.79
N THR A 182 11.62 0.73 15.73
CA THR A 182 11.06 1.17 14.45
C THR A 182 11.50 0.19 13.35
N LEU A 183 10.54 -0.38 12.64
CA LEU A 183 10.75 -1.26 11.50
C LEU A 183 10.26 -0.53 10.25
N MET A 184 11.10 -0.37 9.26
CA MET A 184 10.75 0.29 8.00
C MET A 184 10.97 -0.67 6.85
N PHE A 185 9.94 -0.84 6.03
CA PHE A 185 10.00 -1.68 4.84
C PHE A 185 9.63 -0.86 3.60
N SER A 186 10.43 -1.01 2.54
CA SER A 186 10.29 -0.27 1.31
C SER A 186 10.78 -1.11 0.13
N ALA A 187 10.35 -0.84 -1.08
CA ALA A 187 10.97 -1.44 -2.27
C ALA A 187 12.22 -0.66 -2.67
N THR A 188 12.21 0.66 -2.46
CA THR A 188 13.33 1.56 -2.77
C THR A 188 13.69 2.42 -1.55
N VAL A 189 14.91 2.95 -1.50
CA VAL A 189 15.39 3.82 -0.40
C VAL A 189 15.99 5.11 -1.00
N PRO A 190 15.13 6.03 -1.51
CA PRO A 190 15.58 7.34 -1.97
C PRO A 190 16.05 8.23 -0.81
N SER A 191 16.62 9.40 -1.12
CA SER A 191 17.19 10.34 -0.14
C SER A 191 16.23 10.79 0.95
N GLU A 192 14.96 10.92 0.61
CA GLU A 192 13.88 11.33 1.52
C GLU A 192 13.60 10.25 2.56
N ILE A 193 13.55 8.98 2.15
CA ILE A 193 13.41 7.84 3.05
C ILE A 193 14.65 7.70 3.93
N GLU A 194 15.84 7.91 3.35
CA GLU A 194 17.08 7.94 4.11
C GLU A 194 17.08 9.02 5.19
N SER A 195 16.50 10.20 4.89
CA SER A 195 16.34 11.29 5.83
C SER A 195 15.42 10.92 7.02
N ILE A 196 14.27 10.30 6.74
CA ILE A 196 13.36 9.76 7.76
C ILE A 196 14.08 8.70 8.62
N THR A 197 14.80 7.78 7.98
CA THR A 197 15.58 6.74 8.65
C THR A 197 16.56 7.35 9.65
N ARG A 198 17.39 8.29 9.23
CA ARG A 198 18.38 8.98 10.11
C ARG A 198 17.74 9.71 11.28
N ARG A 199 16.55 10.29 11.08
CA ARG A 199 15.90 11.12 12.09
C ARG A 199 15.13 10.31 13.13
N TYR A 200 14.53 9.19 12.73
CA TYR A 200 13.53 8.49 13.55
C TYR A 200 13.89 7.04 13.89
N MET A 201 14.95 6.48 13.30
CA MET A 201 15.44 5.13 13.62
C MET A 201 16.78 5.21 14.36
N ARG A 202 17.07 4.18 15.15
CA ARG A 202 18.29 4.07 15.96
C ARG A 202 19.19 3.01 15.38
N GLU A 203 20.25 3.42 14.68
CA GLU A 203 21.25 2.53 14.07
C GLU A 203 20.60 1.29 13.40
N PRO A 204 19.68 1.50 12.43
CA PRO A 204 18.89 0.39 11.91
C PRO A 204 19.78 -0.62 11.18
N LEU A 205 19.54 -1.92 11.45
CA LEU A 205 20.13 -2.95 10.63
C LEU A 205 19.51 -2.93 9.24
N ARG A 206 20.35 -2.85 8.21
CA ARG A 206 19.91 -2.78 6.81
C ARG A 206 19.83 -4.18 6.23
N VAL A 207 18.61 -4.58 5.89
CA VAL A 207 18.31 -5.83 5.17
C VAL A 207 17.98 -5.47 3.73
N MET A 208 18.96 -5.61 2.86
CA MET A 208 18.81 -5.30 1.44
C MET A 208 18.70 -6.62 0.67
N ILE A 209 17.48 -6.92 0.20
CA ILE A 209 17.25 -8.07 -0.67
C ILE A 209 17.27 -7.53 -2.10
N ASP A 210 18.35 -7.82 -2.82
CA ASP A 210 18.49 -7.40 -4.20
C ASP A 210 17.28 -7.87 -5.02
N PRO A 211 16.66 -6.97 -5.79
CA PRO A 211 15.66 -7.39 -6.76
C PRO A 211 16.32 -8.36 -7.74
N PRO A 212 15.61 -9.38 -8.23
CA PRO A 212 16.15 -10.24 -9.26
C PRO A 212 16.63 -9.35 -10.42
N ARG A 213 17.91 -9.48 -10.82
CA ARG A 213 18.53 -8.70 -11.89
C ARG A 213 17.89 -8.92 -13.26
N LYS A 214 16.94 -9.85 -13.34
CA LYS A 214 16.17 -10.17 -14.55
C LYS A 214 14.69 -9.88 -14.28
N PRO A 215 13.94 -9.39 -15.29
CA PRO A 215 12.48 -9.42 -15.23
C PRO A 215 11.99 -10.82 -14.85
N ALA A 216 10.82 -10.91 -14.23
CA ALA A 216 10.21 -12.21 -13.95
C ALA A 216 10.20 -13.06 -15.22
N GLU A 217 10.43 -14.36 -15.09
CA GLU A 217 10.41 -15.29 -16.25
C GLU A 217 9.09 -15.10 -17.00
N GLY A 218 9.18 -14.97 -18.33
CA GLY A 218 8.02 -14.74 -19.19
C GLY A 218 7.66 -13.27 -19.43
N VAL A 219 8.34 -12.31 -18.77
CA VAL A 219 8.11 -10.88 -19.03
C VAL A 219 9.06 -10.40 -20.14
N VAL A 220 8.48 -9.99 -21.27
CA VAL A 220 9.20 -9.33 -22.38
C VAL A 220 9.04 -7.83 -22.24
N GLN A 221 10.12 -7.12 -21.97
CA GLN A 221 10.14 -5.67 -21.92
C GLN A 221 10.55 -5.09 -23.26
N LYS A 222 9.78 -4.14 -23.77
CA LYS A 222 10.09 -3.40 -24.99
C LYS A 222 10.00 -1.90 -24.72
N VAL A 223 11.00 -1.14 -25.16
CA VAL A 223 11.02 0.32 -25.07
C VAL A 223 10.85 0.88 -26.49
N TYR A 224 9.88 1.74 -26.65
CA TYR A 224 9.60 2.42 -27.90
C TYR A 224 9.88 3.93 -27.73
N PRO A 225 11.00 4.45 -28.26
CA PRO A 225 11.23 5.89 -28.25
C PRO A 225 10.20 6.58 -29.14
N VAL A 226 9.42 7.49 -28.57
CA VAL A 226 8.32 8.16 -29.29
C VAL A 226 8.16 9.59 -28.73
N SER A 227 7.75 10.53 -29.60
CA SER A 227 7.38 11.87 -29.14
C SER A 227 6.05 11.84 -28.38
N THR A 228 5.88 12.80 -27.46
CA THR A 228 4.66 12.88 -26.63
C THR A 228 3.38 12.90 -27.49
N ARG A 229 3.41 13.59 -28.63
CA ARG A 229 2.24 13.70 -29.54
C ARG A 229 1.88 12.38 -30.24
N GLN A 230 2.81 11.45 -30.35
CA GLN A 230 2.62 10.16 -31.07
C GLN A 230 2.35 8.99 -30.11
N LYS A 231 2.29 9.22 -28.80
CA LYS A 231 2.11 8.14 -27.82
C LYS A 231 0.81 7.38 -28.02
N TYR A 232 -0.27 8.09 -28.30
CA TYR A 232 -1.58 7.47 -28.54
C TYR A 232 -1.57 6.57 -29.79
N ASP A 233 -1.04 7.09 -30.91
CA ASP A 233 -0.95 6.34 -32.17
C ASP A 233 -0.06 5.09 -31.98
N LEU A 234 1.05 5.24 -31.25
CA LEU A 234 1.92 4.12 -30.94
C LEU A 234 1.20 3.08 -30.05
N LEU A 235 0.45 3.52 -29.03
CA LEU A 235 -0.33 2.63 -28.18
C LEU A 235 -1.30 1.79 -29.01
N LEU A 236 -2.07 2.42 -29.91
CA LEU A 236 -2.98 1.72 -30.81
C LEU A 236 -2.25 0.74 -31.73
N ALA A 237 -1.10 1.14 -32.28
CA ALA A 237 -0.29 0.28 -33.13
C ALA A 237 0.25 -0.95 -32.35
N VAL A 238 0.71 -0.77 -31.12
CA VAL A 238 1.16 -1.86 -30.25
C VAL A 238 0.00 -2.80 -29.92
N LEU A 239 -1.15 -2.27 -29.50
CA LEU A 239 -2.33 -3.06 -29.19
C LEU A 239 -2.81 -3.91 -30.37
N LYS A 240 -2.75 -3.38 -31.60
CA LYS A 240 -3.06 -4.12 -32.84
C LYS A 240 -2.04 -5.21 -33.17
N SER A 241 -0.82 -5.08 -32.70
CA SER A 241 0.28 -6.02 -32.99
C SER A 241 0.43 -7.15 -31.97
N VAL A 242 -0.32 -7.10 -30.87
CA VAL A 242 -0.21 -8.05 -29.75
C VAL A 242 -1.51 -8.82 -29.60
N ASP A 243 -1.43 -10.14 -29.63
CA ASP A 243 -2.55 -11.03 -29.27
C ASP A 243 -2.59 -11.13 -27.73
N ALA A 244 -3.29 -10.19 -27.08
CA ALA A 244 -3.32 -10.06 -25.63
C ALA A 244 -4.69 -10.48 -25.07
N VAL A 245 -4.68 -11.35 -24.07
CA VAL A 245 -5.88 -11.74 -23.30
C VAL A 245 -6.32 -10.61 -22.37
N ALA A 246 -5.37 -9.82 -21.86
CA ALA A 246 -5.62 -8.66 -21.03
C ALA A 246 -4.52 -7.61 -21.23
N THR A 247 -4.89 -6.33 -21.19
CA THR A 247 -3.95 -5.22 -21.30
C THR A 247 -4.09 -4.29 -20.10
N VAL A 248 -2.98 -4.04 -19.41
CA VAL A 248 -2.87 -3.04 -18.34
C VAL A 248 -1.99 -1.91 -18.84
N ILE A 249 -2.53 -0.69 -18.86
CA ILE A 249 -1.81 0.49 -19.33
C ILE A 249 -1.56 1.38 -18.12
N ASN A 250 -0.27 1.61 -17.84
CA ASN A 250 0.17 2.52 -16.77
C ASN A 250 0.84 3.73 -17.42
N LEU A 251 0.30 4.92 -17.20
CA LEU A 251 0.80 6.17 -17.75
C LEU A 251 1.26 7.10 -16.64
N PRO A 252 2.44 7.72 -16.74
CA PRO A 252 2.91 8.71 -15.79
C PRO A 252 1.96 9.93 -15.72
N ALA A 253 1.83 10.49 -14.51
CA ALA A 253 1.04 11.71 -14.32
C ALA A 253 1.62 12.87 -15.16
N GLY A 254 0.74 13.60 -15.86
CA GLY A 254 1.12 14.76 -16.69
C GLY A 254 1.31 14.45 -18.18
N GLU A 255 1.07 13.24 -18.61
CA GLU A 255 1.16 12.83 -20.02
C GLU A 255 -0.18 13.00 -20.78
N LEU A 256 -0.16 12.76 -22.11
CA LEU A 256 -1.32 12.95 -23.00
C LEU A 256 -2.58 12.16 -22.59
N LEU A 257 -2.40 10.98 -22.03
CA LEU A 257 -3.51 10.18 -21.51
C LEU A 257 -3.52 10.24 -19.98
N ARG A 258 -4.66 10.63 -19.40
CA ARG A 258 -4.85 10.73 -17.95
C ARG A 258 -5.41 9.47 -17.33
N CYS A 259 -6.31 8.80 -18.03
CA CYS A 259 -6.94 7.60 -17.51
C CYS A 259 -7.46 6.69 -18.62
N LEU A 260 -7.67 5.44 -18.27
CA LEU A 260 -8.24 4.41 -19.12
C LEU A 260 -9.25 3.62 -18.30
N CYS A 261 -10.40 3.32 -18.89
CA CYS A 261 -11.38 2.40 -18.32
C CYS A 261 -11.96 1.49 -19.39
N TRP A 262 -12.31 0.27 -19.02
CA TRP A 262 -12.94 -0.69 -19.92
C TRP A 262 -14.45 -0.50 -19.96
N SER A 263 -15.06 -0.79 -21.11
CA SER A 263 -16.51 -0.96 -21.21
C SER A 263 -16.97 -2.17 -20.37
N ALA A 264 -18.22 -2.17 -19.92
CA ALA A 264 -18.76 -3.23 -19.09
C ALA A 264 -18.76 -4.62 -19.77
N ASP A 265 -18.82 -4.66 -21.09
CA ASP A 265 -18.78 -5.87 -21.92
C ASP A 265 -17.35 -6.25 -22.36
N ALA A 266 -16.34 -5.51 -21.93
CA ALA A 266 -14.93 -5.65 -22.30
C ALA A 266 -14.65 -5.58 -23.83
N LYS A 267 -15.56 -5.00 -24.64
CA LYS A 267 -15.40 -4.86 -26.09
C LYS A 267 -14.83 -3.52 -26.51
N ALA A 268 -14.68 -2.60 -25.60
CA ALA A 268 -14.07 -1.29 -25.84
C ALA A 268 -13.35 -0.79 -24.59
N PHE A 269 -12.46 0.17 -24.77
CA PHE A 269 -11.92 0.95 -23.66
C PHE A 269 -12.06 2.45 -23.96
N TYR A 270 -12.04 3.25 -22.90
CA TYR A 270 -12.09 4.70 -22.98
C TYR A 270 -10.74 5.27 -22.54
N ALA A 271 -10.16 6.12 -23.36
CA ALA A 271 -8.93 6.84 -23.07
C ALA A 271 -9.25 8.34 -22.93
N VAL A 272 -8.75 8.98 -21.89
CA VAL A 272 -9.00 10.40 -21.62
C VAL A 272 -7.70 11.17 -21.71
N GLU A 273 -7.63 12.15 -22.59
CA GLU A 273 -6.48 13.04 -22.77
C GLU A 273 -6.48 14.20 -21.76
N ASN A 274 -5.35 14.90 -21.65
CA ASN A 274 -5.18 16.03 -20.74
C ASN A 274 -6.11 17.22 -21.04
N ASP A 275 -6.52 17.40 -22.28
CA ASP A 275 -7.43 18.47 -22.73
C ASP A 275 -8.92 18.12 -22.54
N GLY A 276 -9.19 16.92 -21.98
CA GLY A 276 -10.54 16.42 -21.76
C GLY A 276 -11.12 15.66 -22.93
N THR A 277 -10.36 15.39 -23.99
CA THR A 277 -10.82 14.56 -25.08
C THR A 277 -10.97 13.10 -24.61
N VAL A 278 -12.14 12.51 -24.86
CA VAL A 278 -12.45 11.11 -24.54
C VAL A 278 -12.54 10.31 -25.83
N HIS A 279 -11.75 9.25 -25.90
CA HIS A 279 -11.75 8.32 -27.03
C HIS A 279 -12.40 7.01 -26.62
N LYS A 280 -13.35 6.51 -27.40
CA LYS A 280 -13.88 5.15 -27.30
C LYS A 280 -13.21 4.30 -28.36
N VAL A 281 -12.52 3.26 -27.96
CA VAL A 281 -11.74 2.38 -28.84
C VAL A 281 -12.25 0.96 -28.72
N SER A 282 -12.60 0.33 -29.85
CA SER A 282 -13.03 -1.09 -29.86
C SER A 282 -11.88 -2.03 -29.47
N TRP A 283 -12.23 -3.16 -28.93
CA TRP A 283 -11.30 -4.22 -28.60
C TRP A 283 -11.81 -5.58 -29.11
N PRO A 284 -10.95 -6.44 -29.71
CA PRO A 284 -9.49 -6.30 -29.87
C PRO A 284 -9.04 -5.51 -31.11
N GLU A 285 -9.91 -5.01 -31.94
CA GLU A 285 -9.55 -4.38 -33.25
C GLU A 285 -8.75 -3.08 -33.09
N ALA A 286 -8.80 -2.46 -31.91
CA ALA A 286 -8.15 -1.19 -31.57
C ALA A 286 -8.49 -0.06 -32.58
N VAL A 287 -9.78 0.07 -32.90
CA VAL A 287 -10.32 1.11 -33.80
C VAL A 287 -11.04 2.15 -32.96
N GLU A 288 -10.70 3.42 -33.15
CA GLU A 288 -11.44 4.53 -32.54
C GLU A 288 -12.88 4.56 -33.10
N GLN A 289 -13.86 4.35 -32.21
CA GLN A 289 -15.27 4.34 -32.56
C GLN A 289 -15.92 5.70 -32.39
N LYS A 290 -15.47 6.46 -31.38
CA LYS A 290 -16.04 7.76 -31.05
C LYS A 290 -14.99 8.63 -30.36
N ARG A 291 -15.04 9.92 -30.64
CA ARG A 291 -14.24 10.97 -29.98
C ARG A 291 -15.19 12.03 -29.43
N LEU A 292 -15.00 12.43 -28.17
CA LEU A 292 -15.78 13.45 -27.51
C LEU A 292 -14.85 14.47 -26.87
N GLU A 293 -15.03 15.75 -27.22
CA GLU A 293 -14.29 16.86 -26.61
C GLU A 293 -15.09 17.44 -25.45
N THR A 294 -14.58 17.33 -24.22
CA THR A 294 -15.29 17.80 -23.02
C THR A 294 -14.85 19.18 -22.57
N GLY A 295 -13.70 19.67 -23.08
CA GLY A 295 -13.16 21.00 -22.79
C GLY A 295 -12.64 21.20 -21.37
N GLY A 296 -12.45 20.12 -20.58
CA GLY A 296 -11.98 20.18 -19.20
C GLY A 296 -10.70 19.38 -18.95
N THR A 297 -10.03 19.62 -17.82
CA THR A 297 -8.93 18.78 -17.35
C THR A 297 -9.45 17.81 -16.31
N TRP A 298 -9.34 16.51 -16.58
CA TRP A 298 -9.89 15.45 -15.75
C TRP A 298 -8.79 14.66 -15.06
N SER A 299 -8.97 14.32 -13.80
CA SER A 299 -7.98 13.59 -13.02
C SER A 299 -8.27 12.09 -12.92
N TRP A 300 -9.51 11.69 -13.18
CA TRP A 300 -9.91 10.29 -13.08
C TRP A 300 -11.16 10.03 -13.94
N ALA A 301 -11.29 8.81 -14.48
CA ALA A 301 -12.48 8.36 -15.17
C ALA A 301 -12.85 6.93 -14.77
N ALA A 302 -14.14 6.64 -14.69
CA ALA A 302 -14.69 5.32 -14.49
C ALA A 302 -15.94 5.09 -15.31
N LEU A 303 -16.31 3.84 -15.55
CA LEU A 303 -17.55 3.47 -16.16
C LEU A 303 -18.63 3.23 -15.10
N SER A 304 -19.82 3.82 -15.27
CA SER A 304 -20.98 3.50 -14.43
C SER A 304 -21.56 2.12 -14.78
N LYS A 305 -22.45 1.61 -13.94
CA LYS A 305 -23.17 0.36 -14.21
C LYS A 305 -24.07 0.45 -15.45
N GLU A 306 -24.51 1.66 -15.82
CA GLU A 306 -25.32 1.94 -17.01
C GLU A 306 -24.48 2.17 -18.27
N GLY A 307 -23.14 2.05 -18.19
CA GLY A 307 -22.24 2.24 -19.32
C GLY A 307 -21.88 3.70 -19.59
N LEU A 308 -22.15 4.61 -18.66
CA LEU A 308 -21.75 6.01 -18.77
C LEU A 308 -20.32 6.22 -18.29
N VAL A 309 -19.54 7.03 -19.01
CA VAL A 309 -18.21 7.44 -18.55
C VAL A 309 -18.37 8.56 -17.53
N VAL A 310 -17.84 8.33 -16.32
CA VAL A 310 -17.81 9.32 -15.25
C VAL A 310 -16.44 9.99 -15.26
N LEU A 311 -16.40 11.29 -15.51
CA LEU A 311 -15.19 12.10 -15.48
C LEU A 311 -15.15 12.88 -14.16
N VAL A 312 -14.04 12.85 -13.44
CA VAL A 312 -13.86 13.54 -12.16
C VAL A 312 -12.74 14.57 -12.29
N GLN A 313 -13.07 15.84 -12.13
CA GLN A 313 -12.11 16.94 -12.15
C GLN A 313 -11.52 17.20 -10.76
N SER A 314 -12.36 17.09 -9.72
CA SER A 314 -11.98 17.21 -8.31
C SER A 314 -12.93 16.37 -7.45
N LEU A 315 -12.66 16.27 -6.14
CA LEU A 315 -13.56 15.60 -5.20
C LEU A 315 -14.98 16.22 -5.12
N GLN A 316 -15.20 17.36 -5.75
CA GLN A 316 -16.46 18.11 -5.72
C GLN A 316 -17.20 18.15 -7.07
N GLU A 317 -16.53 17.83 -8.17
CA GLU A 317 -17.10 17.87 -9.51
C GLU A 317 -16.92 16.53 -10.25
N ALA A 318 -18.02 15.91 -10.60
CA ALA A 318 -18.09 14.73 -11.46
C ALA A 318 -19.08 14.97 -12.60
N TRP A 319 -18.70 14.57 -13.80
CA TRP A 319 -19.55 14.68 -15.00
C TRP A 319 -19.89 13.29 -15.50
N LEU A 320 -21.16 13.12 -15.91
CA LEU A 320 -21.65 11.90 -16.53
C LEU A 320 -21.76 12.15 -18.04
N LEU A 321 -21.04 11.34 -18.81
CA LEU A 321 -21.09 11.38 -20.26
C LEU A 321 -21.76 10.11 -20.78
N ASP A 322 -22.80 10.28 -21.58
CA ASP A 322 -23.34 9.19 -22.40
C ASP A 322 -22.34 8.88 -23.52
N ALA A 323 -21.64 7.76 -23.36
CA ALA A 323 -20.64 7.29 -24.31
C ALA A 323 -21.22 6.25 -25.28
N GLY A 324 -22.56 6.14 -25.32
CA GLY A 324 -23.36 5.18 -26.09
C GLY A 324 -23.08 5.09 -27.59
#